data_d32bfbf25a15b07af26a474222fe622d
#
_entry.id   d32bfbf25a15b07af26a474222fe622d
#
_cell.length_a   1.000
_cell.length_b   1.000
_cell.length_c   1.000
_cell.angle_alpha   90.00
_cell.angle_beta   90.00
_cell.angle_gamma   90.00
#
_symmetry.space_group_name_H-M   'P 1'
#
loop_
_entity.id
_entity.type
_entity.pdbx_description
1 polymer ?
#
loop_
_entity_poly.entity_id
_entity_poly.type
_entity_poly.pdbx_seq_one_letter_code
_entity_poly.pdbx_strand_id
1 'polypeptide(L)'
;MTEINKKILNLNSFLILLLPISFVVGSLIIEIITTILILQFIFFSLKEKNFSYFNNKIFIYFCIFYIFLLTSSLYSNYFSENYLNIIFYFRFIFFSFALYFFLIQDKNLLKKIYIFFPLIFFVIIFDGYWQYFFDENLLGYPKYRSDRISGFFKDDLILGSYLSRLVPLYLGITLFFIKNKFLTILNLLIILSTIVLIFLTGERAAFFKLIIFLLIIILIIDFKIVIKLSLISIIAFIFSIFIFFNPSLLERHYSQTIKQLFNYDYKKNEFNEIKIYPKNYLPMFTTSLKMFRNNKIIGQGP
;
A
#
# COMPACT_ATOMS: atom_id res chain seq x y z
N MET A 1 -23.37 22.51 -16.80
CA MET A 1 -23.35 21.55 -15.68
C MET A 1 -24.41 22.02 -14.68
N THR A 2 -25.41 21.21 -14.37
CA THR A 2 -26.48 21.62 -13.43
C THR A 2 -25.91 21.77 -12.01
N GLU A 3 -26.54 22.57 -11.19
CA GLU A 3 -26.11 22.83 -9.80
C GLU A 3 -26.06 21.54 -8.95
N ILE A 4 -26.99 20.63 -9.23
CA ILE A 4 -27.03 19.29 -8.61
C ILE A 4 -25.78 18.48 -8.98
N ASN A 5 -25.35 18.48 -10.24
CA ASN A 5 -24.15 17.79 -10.67
C ASN A 5 -22.88 18.33 -9.97
N LYS A 6 -22.83 19.63 -9.70
CA LYS A 6 -21.71 20.27 -8.97
C LYS A 6 -21.66 19.85 -7.50
N LYS A 7 -22.82 19.74 -6.82
CA LYS A 7 -22.88 19.25 -5.43
C LYS A 7 -22.43 17.81 -5.31
N ILE A 8 -22.88 16.94 -6.24
CA ILE A 8 -22.48 15.52 -6.27
C ILE A 8 -20.97 15.38 -6.53
N LEU A 9 -20.41 16.16 -7.46
CA LEU A 9 -18.95 16.12 -7.72
C LEU A 9 -18.14 16.57 -6.50
N ASN A 10 -18.59 17.59 -5.77
CA ASN A 10 -17.93 18.00 -4.53
C ASN A 10 -17.98 16.90 -3.46
N LEU A 11 -19.11 16.19 -3.33
CA LEU A 11 -19.24 15.04 -2.44
C LEU A 11 -18.25 13.94 -2.82
N ASN A 12 -18.15 13.62 -4.12
CA ASN A 12 -17.22 12.58 -4.60
C ASN A 12 -15.77 12.95 -4.37
N SER A 13 -15.43 14.24 -4.60
CA SER A 13 -14.10 14.73 -4.29
C SER A 13 -13.78 14.58 -2.81
N PHE A 14 -14.73 14.87 -1.93
CA PHE A 14 -14.59 14.68 -0.49
C PHE A 14 -14.43 13.19 -0.11
N LEU A 15 -15.26 12.30 -0.67
CA LEU A 15 -15.16 10.85 -0.44
C LEU A 15 -13.80 10.29 -0.89
N ILE A 16 -13.26 10.76 -2.03
CA ILE A 16 -11.93 10.35 -2.51
C ILE A 16 -10.84 10.82 -1.54
N LEU A 17 -10.96 12.03 -0.98
CA LEU A 17 -10.01 12.54 0.02
C LEU A 17 -10.05 11.71 1.32
N LEU A 18 -11.20 11.15 1.68
CA LEU A 18 -11.36 10.31 2.87
C LEU A 18 -10.82 8.88 2.70
N LEU A 19 -10.58 8.41 1.46
CA LEU A 19 -10.11 7.03 1.22
C LEU A 19 -8.90 6.63 2.08
N PRO A 20 -7.82 7.41 2.17
CA PRO A 20 -6.69 7.03 3.01
C PRO A 20 -7.07 6.88 4.49
N ILE A 21 -7.90 7.76 5.01
CA ILE A 21 -8.36 7.71 6.41
C ILE A 21 -9.28 6.51 6.64
N SER A 22 -10.14 6.18 5.67
CA SER A 22 -11.07 5.06 5.77
C SER A 22 -10.38 3.71 5.97
N PHE A 23 -9.18 3.52 5.43
CA PHE A 23 -8.35 2.35 5.69
C PHE A 23 -7.91 2.21 7.15
N VAL A 24 -7.71 3.34 7.82
CA VAL A 24 -7.31 3.37 9.23
C VAL A 24 -8.51 3.09 10.14
N VAL A 25 -9.68 3.63 9.77
CA VAL A 25 -10.91 3.49 10.59
C VAL A 25 -11.49 2.08 10.52
N GLY A 26 -11.45 1.44 9.34
CA GLY A 26 -11.89 0.05 9.20
C GLY A 26 -12.42 -0.32 7.82
N SER A 27 -12.50 -1.63 7.56
CA SER A 27 -12.87 -2.20 6.27
C SER A 27 -14.29 -1.81 5.81
N LEU A 28 -15.23 -1.69 6.74
CA LEU A 28 -16.62 -1.36 6.42
C LEU A 28 -16.74 0.03 5.80
N ILE A 29 -16.02 1.02 6.33
CA ILE A 29 -16.11 2.40 5.83
C ILE A 29 -15.54 2.51 4.43
N ILE A 30 -14.44 1.83 4.15
CA ILE A 30 -13.86 1.83 2.80
C ILE A 30 -14.78 1.15 1.79
N GLU A 31 -15.45 0.06 2.17
CA GLU A 31 -16.43 -0.63 1.31
C GLU A 31 -17.64 0.27 0.99
N ILE A 32 -18.14 1.03 1.97
CA ILE A 32 -19.23 1.99 1.75
C ILE A 32 -18.78 3.10 0.79
N ILE A 33 -17.61 3.71 1.02
CA ILE A 33 -17.11 4.79 0.18
C ILE A 33 -16.89 4.30 -1.26
N THR A 34 -16.24 3.17 -1.43
CA THR A 34 -15.97 2.61 -2.77
C THR A 34 -17.26 2.28 -3.51
N THR A 35 -18.24 1.70 -2.82
CA THR A 35 -19.55 1.37 -3.39
C THR A 35 -20.30 2.64 -3.84
N ILE A 36 -20.32 3.69 -3.02
CA ILE A 36 -20.95 4.97 -3.39
C ILE A 36 -20.27 5.56 -4.64
N LEU A 37 -18.95 5.58 -4.69
CA LEU A 37 -18.20 6.10 -5.84
C LEU A 37 -18.51 5.30 -7.13
N ILE A 38 -18.59 3.97 -7.05
CA ILE A 38 -18.93 3.10 -8.17
C ILE A 38 -20.34 3.39 -8.66
N LEU A 39 -21.34 3.41 -7.76
CA LEU A 39 -22.73 3.65 -8.11
C LEU A 39 -22.92 5.02 -8.78
N GLN A 40 -22.25 6.04 -8.28
CA GLN A 40 -22.31 7.38 -8.88
C GLN A 40 -21.63 7.44 -10.24
N PHE A 41 -20.49 6.76 -10.42
CA PHE A 41 -19.84 6.63 -11.72
C PHE A 41 -20.77 5.97 -12.75
N ILE A 42 -21.41 4.85 -12.37
CA ILE A 42 -22.37 4.16 -13.25
C ILE A 42 -23.54 5.08 -13.57
N PHE A 43 -24.11 5.77 -12.59
CA PHE A 43 -25.19 6.73 -12.79
C PHE A 43 -24.82 7.83 -13.79
N PHE A 44 -23.64 8.45 -13.65
CA PHE A 44 -23.19 9.48 -14.58
C PHE A 44 -22.91 8.92 -15.97
N SER A 45 -22.30 7.74 -16.08
CA SER A 45 -22.02 7.10 -17.38
C SER A 45 -23.30 6.79 -18.16
N LEU A 46 -24.35 6.33 -17.45
CA LEU A 46 -25.67 6.07 -18.04
C LEU A 46 -26.37 7.36 -18.45
N LYS A 47 -26.35 8.40 -17.59
CA LYS A 47 -26.98 9.69 -17.85
C LYS A 47 -26.35 10.42 -19.05
N GLU A 48 -25.03 10.39 -19.14
CA GLU A 48 -24.27 11.05 -20.21
C GLU A 48 -24.14 10.15 -21.46
N LYS A 49 -24.63 8.91 -21.39
CA LYS A 49 -24.46 7.88 -22.44
C LYS A 49 -23.00 7.72 -22.87
N ASN A 50 -22.07 7.94 -21.97
CA ASN A 50 -20.64 7.86 -22.21
C ASN A 50 -20.09 6.53 -21.74
N PHE A 51 -19.90 5.61 -22.66
CA PHE A 51 -19.36 4.26 -22.42
C PHE A 51 -17.91 4.12 -22.90
N SER A 52 -17.22 5.21 -23.21
CA SER A 52 -15.84 5.19 -23.70
C SER A 52 -14.84 4.52 -22.74
N TYR A 53 -15.14 4.54 -21.44
CA TYR A 53 -14.34 3.87 -20.40
C TYR A 53 -14.28 2.36 -20.59
N PHE A 54 -15.36 1.76 -21.15
CA PHE A 54 -15.44 0.32 -21.39
C PHE A 54 -14.83 -0.07 -22.75
N ASN A 55 -14.56 0.88 -23.62
CA ASN A 55 -13.88 0.65 -24.90
C ASN A 55 -12.37 0.90 -24.78
N ASN A 56 -11.73 0.29 -23.75
CA ASN A 56 -10.31 0.45 -23.47
C ASN A 56 -9.65 -0.94 -23.38
N LYS A 57 -8.41 -1.05 -23.86
CA LYS A 57 -7.61 -2.28 -23.76
C LYS A 57 -7.50 -2.80 -22.32
N ILE A 58 -7.41 -1.90 -21.33
CA ILE A 58 -7.35 -2.27 -19.91
C ILE A 58 -8.62 -3.03 -19.49
N PHE A 59 -9.80 -2.55 -19.93
CA PHE A 59 -11.06 -3.22 -19.63
C PHE A 59 -11.13 -4.61 -20.31
N ILE A 60 -10.70 -4.71 -21.55
CA ILE A 60 -10.67 -5.99 -22.29
C ILE A 60 -9.76 -7.01 -21.55
N TYR A 61 -8.55 -6.61 -21.16
CA TYR A 61 -7.64 -7.48 -20.41
C TYR A 61 -8.22 -7.87 -19.06
N PHE A 62 -8.90 -6.94 -18.38
CA PHE A 62 -9.58 -7.26 -17.13
C PHE A 62 -10.72 -8.26 -17.37
N CYS A 63 -11.53 -8.10 -18.41
CA CYS A 63 -12.60 -9.05 -18.74
C CYS A 63 -12.05 -10.45 -19.02
N ILE A 64 -10.95 -10.56 -19.77
CA ILE A 64 -10.29 -11.85 -20.02
C ILE A 64 -9.83 -12.47 -18.71
N PHE A 65 -9.15 -11.70 -17.85
CA PHE A 65 -8.72 -12.15 -16.53
C PHE A 65 -9.90 -12.56 -15.65
N TYR A 66 -10.99 -11.77 -15.65
CA TYR A 66 -12.17 -12.06 -14.85
C TYR A 66 -12.91 -13.33 -15.32
N ILE A 67 -13.03 -13.53 -16.64
CA ILE A 67 -13.57 -14.77 -17.20
C ILE A 67 -12.70 -15.96 -16.77
N PHE A 68 -11.38 -15.83 -16.81
CA PHE A 68 -10.47 -16.86 -16.32
C PHE A 68 -10.66 -17.16 -14.83
N LEU A 69 -10.85 -16.15 -13.99
CA LEU A 69 -11.17 -16.34 -12.57
C LEU A 69 -12.50 -17.07 -12.37
N LEU A 70 -13.54 -16.69 -13.11
CA LEU A 70 -14.84 -17.35 -13.05
C LEU A 70 -14.75 -18.83 -13.46
N THR A 71 -14.07 -19.11 -14.59
CA THR A 71 -13.90 -20.50 -15.05
C THR A 71 -13.09 -21.32 -14.06
N SER A 72 -11.98 -20.80 -13.54
CA SER A 72 -11.18 -21.46 -12.50
C SER A 72 -12.00 -21.78 -11.25
N SER A 73 -12.88 -20.88 -10.84
CA SER A 73 -13.75 -21.04 -9.70
C SER A 73 -14.81 -22.14 -9.90
N LEU A 74 -15.41 -22.21 -11.09
CA LEU A 74 -16.40 -23.25 -11.41
C LEU A 74 -15.84 -24.67 -11.32
N TYR A 75 -14.53 -24.83 -11.59
CA TYR A 75 -13.81 -26.11 -11.46
C TYR A 75 -13.26 -26.34 -10.05
N SER A 76 -13.47 -25.41 -9.11
CA SER A 76 -13.01 -25.53 -7.74
C SER A 76 -13.94 -26.41 -6.90
N ASN A 77 -13.38 -27.27 -6.06
CA ASN A 77 -14.14 -28.04 -5.08
C ASN A 77 -14.81 -27.18 -3.99
N TYR A 78 -14.38 -25.91 -3.86
CA TYR A 78 -14.85 -24.94 -2.87
C TYR A 78 -15.69 -23.80 -3.49
N PHE A 79 -16.30 -24.06 -4.65
CA PHE A 79 -17.09 -23.05 -5.36
C PHE A 79 -18.20 -22.45 -4.51
N SER A 80 -18.95 -23.29 -3.76
CA SER A 80 -20.05 -22.86 -2.90
C SER A 80 -19.63 -21.89 -1.78
N GLU A 81 -18.37 -21.92 -1.37
CA GLU A 81 -17.85 -21.07 -0.28
C GLU A 81 -17.30 -19.73 -0.81
N ASN A 82 -16.79 -19.70 -2.02
CA ASN A 82 -16.02 -18.58 -2.56
C ASN A 82 -16.69 -17.80 -3.70
N TYR A 83 -17.84 -18.28 -4.24
CA TYR A 83 -18.45 -17.70 -5.45
C TYR A 83 -18.81 -16.21 -5.29
N LEU A 84 -19.25 -15.77 -4.11
CA LEU A 84 -19.56 -14.35 -3.87
C LEU A 84 -18.34 -13.46 -3.99
N ASN A 85 -17.20 -13.88 -3.42
CA ASN A 85 -15.96 -13.11 -3.50
C ASN A 85 -15.51 -12.91 -4.96
N ILE A 86 -15.71 -13.92 -5.80
CA ILE A 86 -15.34 -13.89 -7.21
C ILE A 86 -16.31 -13.04 -8.01
N ILE A 87 -17.62 -13.22 -7.80
CA ILE A 87 -18.62 -12.40 -8.47
C ILE A 87 -18.37 -10.92 -8.19
N PHE A 88 -18.12 -10.55 -6.93
CA PHE A 88 -17.88 -9.15 -6.57
C PHE A 88 -16.48 -8.63 -6.95
N TYR A 89 -15.60 -9.45 -7.51
CA TYR A 89 -14.26 -9.01 -7.91
C TYR A 89 -14.28 -7.92 -8.98
N PHE A 90 -15.33 -7.85 -9.81
CA PHE A 90 -15.48 -6.81 -10.83
C PHE A 90 -15.50 -5.38 -10.25
N ARG A 91 -15.83 -5.21 -8.96
CA ARG A 91 -15.84 -3.90 -8.28
C ARG A 91 -14.51 -3.14 -8.39
N PHE A 92 -13.38 -3.85 -8.45
CA PHE A 92 -12.07 -3.22 -8.51
C PHE A 92 -11.84 -2.44 -9.81
N ILE A 93 -12.30 -2.94 -10.96
CA ILE A 93 -12.19 -2.22 -12.22
C ILE A 93 -13.15 -1.04 -12.28
N PHE A 94 -14.39 -1.21 -11.79
CA PHE A 94 -15.37 -0.13 -11.72
C PHE A 94 -14.90 0.98 -10.77
N PHE A 95 -14.29 0.64 -9.65
CA PHE A 95 -13.69 1.62 -8.75
C PHE A 95 -12.54 2.39 -9.42
N SER A 96 -11.68 1.70 -10.16
CA SER A 96 -10.60 2.34 -10.90
C SER A 96 -11.13 3.32 -11.95
N PHE A 97 -12.20 2.96 -12.68
CA PHE A 97 -12.86 3.86 -13.62
C PHE A 97 -13.58 5.01 -12.93
N ALA A 98 -14.20 4.77 -11.78
CA ALA A 98 -14.81 5.83 -10.97
C ALA A 98 -13.78 6.87 -10.54
N LEU A 99 -12.62 6.45 -10.02
CA LEU A 99 -11.53 7.36 -9.66
C LEU A 99 -11.04 8.15 -10.87
N TYR A 100 -10.79 7.49 -11.99
CA TYR A 100 -10.36 8.15 -13.22
C TYR A 100 -11.39 9.18 -13.71
N PHE A 101 -12.68 8.81 -13.72
CA PHE A 101 -13.78 9.70 -14.08
C PHE A 101 -13.80 10.96 -13.22
N PHE A 102 -13.79 10.83 -11.88
CA PHE A 102 -13.86 11.97 -10.98
C PHE A 102 -12.60 12.83 -11.02
N LEU A 103 -11.42 12.25 -11.25
CA LEU A 103 -10.17 13.00 -11.45
C LEU A 103 -10.21 13.89 -12.71
N ILE A 104 -10.88 13.44 -13.78
CA ILE A 104 -11.07 14.24 -15.01
C ILE A 104 -12.11 15.33 -14.80
N GLN A 105 -13.21 14.99 -14.14
CA GLN A 105 -14.34 15.93 -13.93
C GLN A 105 -14.01 17.06 -12.96
N ASP A 106 -13.29 16.79 -11.87
CA ASP A 106 -12.80 17.81 -10.94
C ASP A 106 -11.32 18.09 -11.17
N LYS A 107 -11.02 19.07 -12.02
CA LYS A 107 -9.65 19.52 -12.32
C LYS A 107 -8.84 19.94 -11.06
N ASN A 108 -9.53 20.31 -9.97
CA ASN A 108 -8.91 20.71 -8.73
C ASN A 108 -8.69 19.53 -7.75
N LEU A 109 -9.23 18.35 -8.05
CA LEU A 109 -9.16 17.20 -7.15
C LEU A 109 -7.71 16.78 -6.83
N LEU A 110 -6.84 16.71 -7.82
CA LEU A 110 -5.42 16.43 -7.61
C LEU A 110 -4.74 17.46 -6.70
N LYS A 111 -5.09 18.75 -6.85
CA LYS A 111 -4.59 19.81 -5.97
C LYS A 111 -5.10 19.66 -4.54
N LYS A 112 -6.38 19.28 -4.37
CA LYS A 112 -6.96 18.99 -3.06
C LYS A 112 -6.25 17.80 -2.41
N ILE A 113 -5.98 16.70 -3.16
CA ILE A 113 -5.23 15.55 -2.69
C ILE A 113 -3.81 15.96 -2.26
N TYR A 114 -3.13 16.80 -3.05
CA TYR A 114 -1.80 17.32 -2.72
C TYR A 114 -1.76 18.07 -1.39
N ILE A 115 -2.81 18.82 -1.07
CA ILE A 115 -2.91 19.57 0.20
C ILE A 115 -3.29 18.65 1.36
N PHE A 116 -4.14 17.65 1.12
CA PHE A 116 -4.71 16.79 2.18
C PHE A 116 -3.77 15.66 2.59
N PHE A 117 -2.99 15.10 1.66
CA PHE A 117 -2.06 14.01 1.94
C PHE A 117 -1.02 14.34 3.02
N PRO A 118 -0.32 15.50 2.97
CA PRO A 118 0.61 15.88 4.03
C PRO A 118 -0.02 15.88 5.43
N LEU A 119 -1.28 16.32 5.55
CA LEU A 119 -2.01 16.32 6.82
C LEU A 119 -2.26 14.90 7.31
N ILE A 120 -2.72 14.00 6.44
CA ILE A 120 -2.95 12.59 6.79
C ILE A 120 -1.64 11.93 7.22
N PHE A 121 -0.58 12.11 6.42
CA PHE A 121 0.74 11.58 6.77
C PHE A 121 1.23 12.11 8.10
N PHE A 122 1.10 13.42 8.33
CA PHE A 122 1.52 14.05 9.58
C PHE A 122 0.80 13.43 10.80
N VAL A 123 -0.53 13.27 10.74
CA VAL A 123 -1.31 12.69 11.84
C VAL A 123 -0.89 11.25 12.11
N ILE A 124 -0.73 10.43 11.07
CA ILE A 124 -0.36 9.01 11.21
C ILE A 124 1.09 8.86 11.70
N ILE A 125 2.00 9.68 11.18
CA ILE A 125 3.40 9.69 11.59
C ILE A 125 3.51 10.14 13.05
N PHE A 126 2.79 11.18 13.43
CA PHE A 126 2.79 11.70 14.79
C PHE A 126 2.28 10.64 15.78
N ASP A 127 1.17 9.97 15.47
CA ASP A 127 0.63 8.87 16.28
C ASP A 127 1.63 7.69 16.41
N GLY A 128 2.27 7.30 15.30
CA GLY A 128 3.26 6.24 15.32
C GLY A 128 4.50 6.57 16.18
N TYR A 129 5.01 7.79 16.07
CA TYR A 129 6.09 8.24 16.96
C TYR A 129 5.64 8.40 18.40
N TRP A 130 4.44 8.90 18.63
CA TRP A 130 3.86 8.97 19.97
C TRP A 130 3.83 7.58 20.61
N GLN A 131 3.31 6.58 19.91
CA GLN A 131 3.32 5.20 20.39
C GLN A 131 4.74 4.65 20.60
N TYR A 132 5.71 5.09 19.79
CA TYR A 132 7.10 4.68 19.97
C TYR A 132 7.67 5.15 21.31
N PHE A 133 7.42 6.42 21.69
CA PHE A 133 8.01 7.03 22.88
C PHE A 133 7.22 6.77 24.18
N PHE A 134 5.89 6.67 24.08
CA PHE A 134 5.01 6.57 25.26
C PHE A 134 4.38 5.19 25.46
N ASP A 135 4.68 4.21 24.60
CA ASP A 135 4.14 2.84 24.61
C ASP A 135 2.63 2.71 24.32
N GLU A 136 1.92 3.82 24.17
CA GLU A 136 0.52 3.91 23.79
C GLU A 136 0.32 4.94 22.68
N ASN A 137 -0.68 4.74 21.83
CA ASN A 137 -0.99 5.70 20.77
C ASN A 137 -1.86 6.86 21.30
N LEU A 138 -2.18 7.85 20.44
CA LEU A 138 -3.00 9.02 20.80
C LEU A 138 -4.40 8.66 21.32
N LEU A 139 -4.92 7.47 21.01
CA LEU A 139 -6.21 6.98 21.48
C LEU A 139 -6.08 6.07 22.73
N GLY A 140 -4.88 5.92 23.30
CA GLY A 140 -4.63 5.10 24.48
C GLY A 140 -4.49 3.59 24.19
N TYR A 141 -4.33 3.18 22.91
CA TYR A 141 -4.06 1.77 22.62
C TYR A 141 -2.59 1.44 22.83
N PRO A 142 -2.27 0.45 23.69
CA PRO A 142 -0.88 0.06 23.98
C PRO A 142 -0.24 -0.61 22.76
N LYS A 143 1.10 -0.70 22.74
CA LYS A 143 1.80 -1.53 21.76
C LYS A 143 1.37 -2.99 21.91
N TYR A 144 0.88 -3.59 20.84
CA TYR A 144 0.50 -5.02 20.83
C TYR A 144 1.70 -5.94 21.07
N ARG A 145 2.90 -5.51 20.66
CA ARG A 145 4.20 -6.12 20.99
C ARG A 145 5.18 -5.03 21.34
N SER A 146 6.02 -5.28 22.33
CA SER A 146 7.03 -4.33 22.83
C SER A 146 7.99 -3.83 21.75
N ASP A 147 8.20 -4.64 20.68
CA ASP A 147 9.13 -4.38 19.57
C ASP A 147 8.44 -3.88 18.30
N ARG A 148 7.12 -3.56 18.34
CA ARG A 148 6.36 -3.20 17.15
C ARG A 148 5.38 -2.05 17.37
N ILE A 149 5.33 -1.14 16.41
CA ILE A 149 4.42 0.00 16.37
C ILE A 149 3.27 -0.32 15.41
N SER A 150 2.05 -0.15 15.87
CA SER A 150 0.81 -0.32 15.09
C SER A 150 0.04 0.99 14.88
N GLY A 151 0.29 2.00 15.73
CA GLY A 151 -0.42 3.28 15.69
C GLY A 151 -1.94 3.09 15.81
N PHE A 152 -2.68 3.83 14.99
CA PHE A 152 -4.14 3.75 14.94
C PHE A 152 -4.71 2.38 14.51
N PHE A 153 -3.89 1.46 14.01
CA PHE A 153 -4.33 0.13 13.58
C PHE A 153 -4.49 -0.88 14.74
N LYS A 154 -4.32 -0.43 15.99
CA LYS A 154 -4.54 -1.25 17.20
C LYS A 154 -3.69 -2.53 17.19
N ASP A 155 -4.38 -3.69 17.16
CA ASP A 155 -3.74 -5.02 17.18
C ASP A 155 -3.18 -5.44 15.82
N ASP A 156 -3.59 -4.75 14.74
CA ASP A 156 -3.14 -5.02 13.39
C ASP A 156 -1.78 -4.38 13.12
N LEU A 157 -0.76 -5.20 12.95
CA LEU A 157 0.61 -4.76 12.71
C LEU A 157 0.84 -4.44 11.22
N ILE A 158 0.06 -3.50 10.66
CA ILE A 158 0.03 -3.15 9.23
C ILE A 158 0.40 -1.69 8.93
N LEU A 159 0.76 -0.89 9.93
CA LEU A 159 1.13 0.52 9.77
C LEU A 159 2.22 0.74 8.73
N GLY A 160 3.29 -0.05 8.77
CA GLY A 160 4.38 0.04 7.80
C GLY A 160 3.94 -0.33 6.39
N SER A 161 3.13 -1.40 6.26
CA SER A 161 2.55 -1.83 4.98
C SER A 161 1.60 -0.79 4.39
N TYR A 162 0.82 -0.12 5.20
CA TYR A 162 -0.06 0.98 4.80
C TYR A 162 0.76 2.16 4.27
N LEU A 163 1.71 2.67 5.06
CA LEU A 163 2.55 3.80 4.68
C LEU A 163 3.39 3.50 3.44
N SER A 164 3.97 2.31 3.33
CA SER A 164 4.80 1.92 2.18
C SER A 164 4.03 1.88 0.85
N ARG A 165 2.71 1.71 0.88
CA ARG A 165 1.84 1.78 -0.31
C ARG A 165 1.44 3.20 -0.66
N LEU A 166 1.30 4.09 0.34
CA LEU A 166 0.92 5.48 0.11
C LEU A 166 2.11 6.37 -0.29
N VAL A 167 3.33 6.06 0.16
CA VAL A 167 4.53 6.85 -0.18
C VAL A 167 4.73 7.03 -1.69
N PRO A 168 4.60 5.99 -2.55
CA PRO A 168 4.69 6.16 -4.01
C PRO A 168 3.68 7.14 -4.57
N LEU A 169 2.43 7.05 -4.12
CA LEU A 169 1.36 7.95 -4.53
C LEU A 169 1.62 9.39 -4.08
N TYR A 170 2.04 9.56 -2.83
CA TYR A 170 2.39 10.86 -2.27
C TYR A 170 3.56 11.51 -3.01
N LEU A 171 4.63 10.75 -3.27
CA LEU A 171 5.78 11.21 -4.05
C LEU A 171 5.38 11.63 -5.47
N GLY A 172 4.59 10.82 -6.18
CA GLY A 172 4.13 11.14 -7.53
C GLY A 172 3.35 12.46 -7.56
N ILE A 173 2.43 12.67 -6.63
CA ILE A 173 1.64 13.89 -6.55
C ILE A 173 2.51 15.09 -6.16
N THR A 174 3.42 14.93 -5.19
CA THR A 174 4.32 16.03 -4.77
C THR A 174 5.24 16.47 -5.90
N LEU A 175 5.84 15.54 -6.65
CA LEU A 175 6.69 15.87 -7.80
C LEU A 175 5.94 16.66 -8.88
N PHE A 176 4.64 16.40 -9.06
CA PHE A 176 3.81 17.10 -10.03
C PHE A 176 3.48 18.55 -9.59
N PHE A 177 3.30 18.79 -8.28
CA PHE A 177 2.86 20.10 -7.76
C PHE A 177 3.97 20.95 -7.13
N ILE A 178 5.20 20.46 -7.03
CA ILE A 178 6.30 21.21 -6.43
C ILE A 178 6.58 22.49 -7.23
N LYS A 179 6.32 23.63 -6.60
CA LYS A 179 6.65 24.96 -7.15
C LYS A 179 7.42 25.84 -6.16
N ASN A 180 7.41 25.51 -4.86
CA ASN A 180 7.97 26.34 -3.80
C ASN A 180 9.00 25.56 -2.99
N LYS A 181 10.19 26.16 -2.76
CA LYS A 181 11.27 25.55 -1.98
C LYS A 181 10.85 25.13 -0.57
N PHE A 182 10.05 25.94 0.12
CA PHE A 182 9.55 25.64 1.46
C PHE A 182 8.69 24.37 1.48
N LEU A 183 7.71 24.28 0.57
CA LEU A 183 6.87 23.10 0.43
C LEU A 183 7.67 21.84 0.04
N THR A 184 8.70 22.01 -0.76
CA THR A 184 9.61 20.92 -1.12
C THR A 184 10.32 20.35 0.10
N ILE A 185 10.87 21.24 0.96
CA ILE A 185 11.55 20.82 2.19
C ILE A 185 10.57 20.13 3.14
N LEU A 186 9.38 20.69 3.33
CA LEU A 186 8.34 20.10 4.19
C LEU A 186 7.93 18.69 3.72
N ASN A 187 7.68 18.52 2.43
CA ASN A 187 7.34 17.23 1.85
C ASN A 187 8.48 16.22 1.99
N LEU A 188 9.72 16.67 1.82
CA LEU A 188 10.91 15.82 2.00
C LEU A 188 11.04 15.37 3.46
N LEU A 189 10.80 16.25 4.42
CA LEU A 189 10.79 15.91 5.86
C LEU A 189 9.71 14.88 6.19
N ILE A 190 8.50 15.04 5.66
CA ILE A 190 7.41 14.07 5.83
C ILE A 190 7.80 12.70 5.27
N ILE A 191 8.38 12.66 4.08
CA ILE A 191 8.81 11.39 3.46
C ILE A 191 9.93 10.74 4.28
N LEU A 192 10.94 11.49 4.70
CA LEU A 192 12.03 10.97 5.53
C LEU A 192 11.50 10.43 6.86
N SER A 193 10.62 11.18 7.54
CA SER A 193 9.97 10.72 8.77
C SER A 193 9.16 9.45 8.55
N THR A 194 8.47 9.34 7.41
CA THR A 194 7.70 8.14 7.05
C THR A 194 8.62 6.93 6.85
N ILE A 195 9.75 7.11 6.17
CA ILE A 195 10.74 6.04 5.94
C ILE A 195 11.27 5.50 7.28
N VAL A 196 11.63 6.41 8.19
CA VAL A 196 12.09 6.04 9.52
C VAL A 196 11.00 5.32 10.31
N LEU A 197 9.76 5.82 10.28
CA LEU A 197 8.66 5.18 10.99
C LEU A 197 8.38 3.77 10.44
N ILE A 198 8.39 3.57 9.12
CA ILE A 198 8.25 2.24 8.51
C ILE A 198 9.32 1.27 9.01
N PHE A 199 10.57 1.75 9.16
CA PHE A 199 11.63 0.95 9.76
C PHE A 199 11.31 0.60 11.22
N LEU A 200 10.86 1.56 12.03
CA LEU A 200 10.52 1.39 13.44
C LEU A 200 9.31 0.45 13.66
N THR A 201 8.38 0.31 12.70
CA THR A 201 7.27 -0.65 12.80
C THR A 201 7.76 -2.10 12.85
N GLY A 202 9.00 -2.38 12.43
CA GLY A 202 9.55 -3.73 12.35
C GLY A 202 8.89 -4.59 11.24
N GLU A 203 8.16 -4.00 10.30
CA GLU A 203 7.56 -4.69 9.15
C GLU A 203 8.57 -4.86 8.01
N ARG A 204 9.31 -5.96 8.03
CA ARG A 204 10.39 -6.25 7.06
C ARG A 204 9.95 -6.13 5.60
N ALA A 205 8.81 -6.73 5.24
CA ALA A 205 8.30 -6.70 3.87
C ALA A 205 7.92 -5.29 3.40
N ALA A 206 7.38 -4.45 4.28
CA ALA A 206 7.07 -3.05 3.99
C ALA A 206 8.35 -2.24 3.77
N PHE A 207 9.33 -2.43 4.63
CA PHE A 207 10.62 -1.76 4.56
C PHE A 207 11.38 -2.12 3.26
N PHE A 208 11.49 -3.41 2.92
CA PHE A 208 12.16 -3.82 1.68
C PHE A 208 11.45 -3.31 0.42
N LYS A 209 10.11 -3.35 0.38
CA LYS A 209 9.34 -2.76 -0.73
C LYS A 209 9.63 -1.28 -0.90
N LEU A 210 9.69 -0.54 0.21
CA LEU A 210 10.00 0.88 0.19
C LEU A 210 11.42 1.16 -0.32
N ILE A 211 12.42 0.39 0.14
CA ILE A 211 13.80 0.53 -0.34
C ILE A 211 13.88 0.29 -1.86
N ILE A 212 13.29 -0.80 -2.34
CA ILE A 212 13.27 -1.11 -3.78
C ILE A 212 12.62 0.03 -4.56
N PHE A 213 11.49 0.54 -4.08
CA PHE A 213 10.80 1.67 -4.70
C PHE A 213 11.67 2.92 -4.76
N LEU A 214 12.35 3.27 -3.65
CA LEU A 214 13.23 4.44 -3.59
C LEU A 214 14.45 4.28 -4.54
N LEU A 215 15.02 3.08 -4.61
CA LEU A 215 16.13 2.81 -5.56
C LEU A 215 15.66 2.98 -7.00
N ILE A 216 14.49 2.45 -7.36
CA ILE A 216 13.93 2.61 -8.71
C ILE A 216 13.71 4.10 -9.02
N ILE A 217 13.14 4.86 -8.10
CA ILE A 217 12.92 6.31 -8.29
C ILE A 217 14.24 7.05 -8.47
N ILE A 218 15.26 6.79 -7.64
CA ILE A 218 16.57 7.42 -7.76
C ILE A 218 17.22 7.10 -9.12
N LEU A 219 17.00 5.91 -9.66
CA LEU A 219 17.51 5.54 -10.99
C LEU A 219 16.77 6.28 -12.11
N ILE A 220 15.43 6.41 -12.02
CA ILE A 220 14.60 7.00 -13.08
C ILE A 220 14.72 8.53 -13.12
N ILE A 221 14.81 9.21 -11.97
CA ILE A 221 14.84 10.67 -11.93
C ILE A 221 16.20 11.17 -12.43
N ASP A 222 16.19 12.15 -13.33
CA ASP A 222 17.39 12.78 -13.91
C ASP A 222 18.06 13.78 -12.95
N PHE A 223 18.45 13.31 -11.77
CA PHE A 223 19.30 14.09 -10.87
C PHE A 223 20.78 13.87 -11.18
N LYS A 224 21.61 14.91 -10.91
CA LYS A 224 23.06 14.75 -10.93
C LYS A 224 23.48 13.63 -9.98
N ILE A 225 24.47 12.83 -10.38
CA ILE A 225 24.94 11.67 -9.60
C ILE A 225 25.30 12.04 -8.16
N VAL A 226 25.86 13.24 -7.94
CA VAL A 226 26.19 13.75 -6.61
C VAL A 226 24.95 13.85 -5.72
N ILE A 227 23.81 14.32 -6.27
CA ILE A 227 22.54 14.41 -5.51
C ILE A 227 22.01 13.02 -5.19
N LYS A 228 22.09 12.08 -6.14
CA LYS A 228 21.67 10.68 -5.91
C LYS A 228 22.49 10.04 -4.79
N LEU A 229 23.80 10.19 -4.82
CA LEU A 229 24.69 9.66 -3.79
C LEU A 229 24.46 10.32 -2.42
N SER A 230 24.24 11.64 -2.38
CA SER A 230 23.95 12.35 -1.12
C SER A 230 22.64 11.89 -0.49
N LEU A 231 21.59 11.65 -1.27
CA LEU A 231 20.31 11.11 -0.78
C LEU A 231 20.48 9.71 -0.19
N ILE A 232 21.21 8.83 -0.88
CA ILE A 232 21.50 7.47 -0.39
C ILE A 232 22.31 7.56 0.92
N SER A 233 23.33 8.42 0.98
CA SER A 233 24.15 8.60 2.17
C SER A 233 23.36 9.11 3.37
N ILE A 234 22.46 10.08 3.16
CA ILE A 234 21.59 10.61 4.21
C ILE A 234 20.67 9.50 4.75
N ILE A 235 20.04 8.73 3.87
CA ILE A 235 19.18 7.62 4.26
C ILE A 235 19.99 6.58 5.06
N ALA A 236 21.14 6.17 4.56
CA ALA A 236 22.02 5.21 5.23
C ALA A 236 22.47 5.72 6.61
N PHE A 237 22.82 7.00 6.72
CA PHE A 237 23.23 7.62 7.99
C PHE A 237 22.08 7.62 9.02
N ILE A 238 20.87 8.00 8.59
CA ILE A 238 19.69 7.96 9.48
C ILE A 238 19.45 6.54 10.00
N PHE A 239 19.50 5.53 9.13
CA PHE A 239 19.35 4.14 9.56
C PHE A 239 20.44 3.69 10.50
N SER A 240 21.69 4.08 10.26
CA SER A 240 22.81 3.76 11.15
C SER A 240 22.59 4.30 12.57
N ILE A 241 22.08 5.52 12.70
CA ILE A 241 21.72 6.11 14.00
C ILE A 241 20.62 5.29 14.69
N PHE A 242 19.52 4.98 13.98
CA PHE A 242 18.42 4.23 14.57
C PHE A 242 18.81 2.80 14.96
N ILE A 243 19.64 2.14 14.18
CA ILE A 243 20.18 0.81 14.47
C ILE A 243 21.06 0.87 15.72
N PHE A 244 21.91 1.91 15.85
CA PHE A 244 22.77 2.08 17.01
C PHE A 244 21.98 2.21 18.31
N PHE A 245 20.88 2.97 18.31
CA PHE A 245 20.02 3.14 19.48
C PHE A 245 19.03 1.99 19.72
N ASN A 246 18.76 1.14 18.72
CA ASN A 246 17.78 0.05 18.80
C ASN A 246 18.35 -1.26 18.22
N PRO A 247 19.24 -1.96 18.93
CA PRO A 247 19.84 -3.21 18.45
C PRO A 247 18.81 -4.33 18.15
N SER A 248 17.66 -4.33 18.84
CA SER A 248 16.57 -5.28 18.61
C SER A 248 15.97 -5.17 17.21
N LEU A 249 15.92 -3.94 16.62
CA LEU A 249 15.49 -3.72 15.25
C LEU A 249 16.49 -4.31 14.25
N LEU A 250 17.78 -4.21 14.50
CA LEU A 250 18.81 -4.84 13.68
C LEU A 250 18.66 -6.37 13.70
N GLU A 251 18.50 -6.95 14.87
CA GLU A 251 18.27 -8.39 15.02
C GLU A 251 17.05 -8.81 14.20
N ARG A 252 15.95 -8.04 14.27
CA ARG A 252 14.73 -8.33 13.55
C ARG A 252 14.88 -8.22 12.03
N HIS A 253 15.40 -7.09 11.54
CA HIS A 253 15.51 -6.85 10.09
C HIS A 253 16.62 -7.66 9.42
N TYR A 254 17.72 -7.91 10.10
CA TYR A 254 18.89 -8.58 9.55
C TYR A 254 19.00 -10.04 10.02
N SER A 255 19.29 -10.27 11.30
CA SER A 255 19.58 -11.62 11.80
C SER A 255 18.44 -12.60 11.63
N GLN A 256 17.21 -12.20 11.99
CA GLN A 256 16.03 -13.05 11.80
C GLN A 256 15.72 -13.28 10.32
N THR A 257 15.97 -12.31 9.43
CA THR A 257 15.76 -12.47 8.00
C THR A 257 16.78 -13.45 7.41
N ILE A 258 18.06 -13.33 7.76
CA ILE A 258 19.10 -14.25 7.34
C ILE A 258 18.84 -15.67 7.88
N LYS A 259 18.51 -15.79 9.16
CA LYS A 259 18.14 -17.11 9.76
C LYS A 259 16.99 -17.77 9.01
N GLN A 260 15.99 -16.99 8.60
CA GLN A 260 14.82 -17.51 7.90
C GLN A 260 15.11 -17.88 6.44
N LEU A 261 15.92 -17.09 5.72
CA LEU A 261 16.22 -17.30 4.31
C LEU A 261 17.31 -18.36 4.10
N PHE A 262 18.37 -18.33 4.90
CA PHE A 262 19.56 -19.15 4.67
C PHE A 262 19.69 -20.33 5.63
N ASN A 263 18.74 -20.52 6.55
CA ASN A 263 18.81 -21.58 7.56
C ASN A 263 20.20 -21.64 8.27
N TYR A 264 20.74 -20.43 8.57
CA TYR A 264 22.06 -20.29 9.18
C TYR A 264 22.03 -20.75 10.64
N ASP A 265 22.89 -21.72 11.01
CA ASP A 265 23.06 -22.15 12.39
C ASP A 265 24.20 -21.36 13.05
N TYR A 266 23.82 -20.36 13.85
CA TYR A 266 24.80 -19.53 14.57
C TYR A 266 25.65 -20.31 15.59
N LYS A 267 25.18 -21.47 16.08
CA LYS A 267 25.93 -22.30 17.03
C LYS A 267 27.07 -23.04 16.35
N LYS A 268 26.88 -23.40 15.07
CA LYS A 268 27.87 -24.15 14.27
C LYS A 268 28.66 -23.28 13.30
N ASN A 269 28.25 -22.00 13.14
CA ASN A 269 28.81 -21.05 12.17
C ASN A 269 28.80 -21.61 10.72
N GLU A 270 27.78 -22.45 10.38
CA GLU A 270 27.66 -23.15 9.11
C GLU A 270 26.36 -22.78 8.41
N PHE A 271 26.43 -22.64 7.07
CA PHE A 271 25.28 -22.59 6.19
C PHE A 271 24.84 -24.02 5.86
N ASN A 272 23.82 -24.53 6.55
CA ASN A 272 23.38 -25.92 6.34
C ASN A 272 22.72 -26.14 4.98
N GLU A 273 21.94 -25.20 4.48
CA GLU A 273 21.31 -25.20 3.15
C GLU A 273 20.78 -23.80 2.81
N ILE A 274 20.93 -23.37 1.57
CA ILE A 274 20.23 -22.19 1.06
C ILE A 274 18.78 -22.61 0.80
N LYS A 275 17.89 -22.32 1.75
CA LYS A 275 16.44 -22.44 1.52
C LYS A 275 15.92 -21.11 1.02
N ILE A 276 15.52 -21.08 -0.25
CA ILE A 276 14.92 -19.90 -0.91
C ILE A 276 13.68 -19.42 -0.16
N TYR A 277 13.13 -20.25 0.77
CA TYR A 277 11.90 -19.95 1.49
C TYR A 277 12.11 -19.99 3.00
N PRO A 278 11.61 -18.97 3.76
CA PRO A 278 11.57 -19.01 5.22
C PRO A 278 10.81 -20.24 5.72
N LYS A 279 11.33 -20.93 6.75
CA LYS A 279 10.69 -22.13 7.32
C LYS A 279 9.19 -21.95 7.60
N ASN A 280 8.80 -20.77 8.10
CA ASN A 280 7.40 -20.47 8.44
C ASN A 280 6.48 -20.39 7.22
N TYR A 281 7.02 -20.07 6.03
CA TYR A 281 6.25 -19.95 4.78
C TYR A 281 6.41 -21.18 3.87
N LEU A 282 7.32 -22.11 4.22
CA LEU A 282 7.55 -23.32 3.44
C LEU A 282 6.26 -24.13 3.20
N PRO A 283 5.37 -24.35 4.20
CA PRO A 283 4.11 -25.05 3.96
C PRO A 283 3.23 -24.34 2.91
N MET A 284 3.16 -23.00 2.92
CA MET A 284 2.39 -22.25 1.92
C MET A 284 2.95 -22.42 0.52
N PHE A 285 4.27 -22.32 0.34
CA PHE A 285 4.91 -22.51 -0.96
C PHE A 285 4.77 -23.95 -1.47
N THR A 286 4.98 -24.93 -0.61
CA THR A 286 4.83 -26.35 -0.98
C THR A 286 3.39 -26.69 -1.34
N THR A 287 2.42 -26.16 -0.62
CA THR A 287 0.99 -26.32 -0.92
C THR A 287 0.66 -25.67 -2.26
N SER A 288 1.07 -24.41 -2.48
CA SER A 288 0.85 -23.71 -3.75
C SER A 288 1.46 -24.46 -4.94
N LEU A 289 2.68 -25.01 -4.78
CA LEU A 289 3.31 -25.82 -5.81
C LEU A 289 2.57 -27.14 -6.08
N LYS A 290 2.05 -27.80 -5.02
CA LYS A 290 1.23 -29.00 -5.19
C LYS A 290 -0.08 -28.67 -5.91
N MET A 291 -0.75 -27.58 -5.53
CA MET A 291 -1.96 -27.10 -6.21
C MET A 291 -1.69 -26.82 -7.68
N PHE A 292 -0.60 -26.11 -7.99
CA PHE A 292 -0.18 -25.86 -9.38
C PHE A 292 0.11 -27.14 -10.16
N ARG A 293 0.83 -28.12 -9.56
CA ARG A 293 1.14 -29.41 -10.21
C ARG A 293 -0.11 -30.23 -10.52
N ASN A 294 -1.11 -30.17 -9.64
CA ASN A 294 -2.36 -30.90 -9.83
C ASN A 294 -3.22 -30.30 -10.93
N ASN A 295 -3.25 -28.97 -11.07
CA ASN A 295 -4.08 -28.26 -12.04
C ASN A 295 -3.29 -27.10 -12.70
N LYS A 296 -2.43 -27.45 -13.67
CA LYS A 296 -1.48 -26.49 -14.27
C LYS A 296 -2.11 -25.36 -15.07
N ILE A 297 -3.27 -25.58 -15.67
CA ILE A 297 -3.90 -24.63 -16.62
C ILE A 297 -4.99 -23.81 -15.92
N ILE A 298 -5.92 -24.48 -15.27
CA ILE A 298 -7.11 -23.84 -14.69
C ILE A 298 -6.88 -23.43 -13.24
N GLY A 299 -5.92 -24.04 -12.54
CA GLY A 299 -5.74 -23.86 -11.11
C GLY A 299 -6.79 -24.63 -10.29
N GLN A 300 -6.86 -24.35 -9.00
CA GLN A 300 -7.86 -24.97 -8.07
C GLN A 300 -8.92 -23.95 -7.62
N GLY A 301 -8.96 -22.78 -8.25
CA GLY A 301 -9.80 -21.66 -7.86
C GLY A 301 -9.14 -20.78 -6.77
N PRO A 302 -9.63 -19.55 -6.64
CA PRO A 302 -9.19 -18.62 -5.60
C PRO A 302 -9.74 -18.99 -4.23
#